data_56fe2ebd8cb80b876c889cdd9bf7dc1d
#
_entry.id   56fe2ebd8cb80b876c889cdd9bf7dc1d
#
_cell.length_a   1.000
_cell.length_b   1.000
_cell.length_c   1.000
_cell.angle_alpha   90.00
_cell.angle_beta   90.00
_cell.angle_gamma   90.00
#
_symmetry.space_group_name_H-M   'P 1'
#
loop_
_entity.id
_entity.type
_entity.pdbx_description
1 polymer ?
#
loop_
_entity_poly.entity_id
_entity_poly.type
_entity_poly.pdbx_seq_one_letter_code
_entity_poly.pdbx_strand_id
1 'polypeptide(L)'
;GDPVFRPYVLREQNGVVVAVLGQAFPYMPIANPGWMFPEYAFGIRDENMQAMVDEVRANGADLVVCLSHNGFDVDKQMAGIVTGIDVILSGHTHDALPEPVLVGKTIIVASGSNGKFVSRVDLDVRNGQMMGFRHKLIPIFSDVIEPDAEVAKVIDAQRAPYETELREVIGRTAEDQTLYRRGNFNGTWDDLICNALIEERDADIALSPGVRWGPSILPGQDITREDIWNVTSMSYGEA
;
A
#
# COMPACT_ATOMS: atom_id res chain seq x y z
N GLY A 1 5.14 12.34 -24.35
CA GLY A 1 4.60 13.52 -23.67
C GLY A 1 5.48 13.88 -22.48
N ASP A 2 5.33 15.08 -21.98
CA ASP A 2 6.11 15.55 -20.84
C ASP A 2 5.66 14.82 -19.55
N PRO A 3 6.58 14.51 -18.62
CA PRO A 3 6.22 13.88 -17.38
C PRO A 3 5.35 14.82 -16.52
N VAL A 4 4.26 14.31 -15.97
CA VAL A 4 3.36 15.06 -15.08
C VAL A 4 4.03 15.37 -13.75
N PHE A 5 4.82 14.41 -13.25
CA PHE A 5 5.61 14.53 -12.04
C PHE A 5 7.09 14.37 -12.34
N ARG A 6 7.93 14.87 -11.46
CA ARG A 6 9.37 14.61 -11.55
C ARG A 6 9.61 13.10 -11.45
N PRO A 7 10.33 12.49 -12.39
CA PRO A 7 10.56 11.05 -12.38
C PRO A 7 11.45 10.59 -11.22
N TYR A 8 12.33 11.49 -10.74
CA TYR A 8 13.20 11.26 -9.60
C TYR A 8 13.58 12.56 -8.88
N VAL A 9 14.16 12.40 -7.70
CA VAL A 9 14.84 13.46 -6.94
C VAL A 9 16.18 12.96 -6.44
N LEU A 10 17.17 13.85 -6.37
CA LEU A 10 18.46 13.60 -5.71
C LEU A 10 18.44 14.23 -4.32
N ARG A 11 18.92 13.50 -3.33
CA ARG A 11 19.07 13.96 -1.94
C ARG A 11 20.43 13.55 -1.42
N GLU A 12 21.14 14.48 -0.80
CA GLU A 12 22.34 14.16 -0.05
C GLU A 12 21.98 13.90 1.41
N GLN A 13 22.45 12.78 1.93
CA GLN A 13 22.29 12.44 3.35
C GLN A 13 23.56 11.81 3.89
N ASN A 14 24.16 12.44 4.90
CA ASN A 14 25.42 11.99 5.50
C ASN A 14 26.58 11.80 4.49
N GLY A 15 26.66 12.67 3.49
CA GLY A 15 27.67 12.60 2.43
C GLY A 15 27.42 11.53 1.36
N VAL A 16 26.22 10.93 1.33
CA VAL A 16 25.78 9.96 0.32
C VAL A 16 24.70 10.60 -0.55
N VAL A 17 24.89 10.58 -1.86
CA VAL A 17 23.89 11.05 -2.82
C VAL A 17 22.89 9.93 -3.13
N VAL A 18 21.66 10.10 -2.70
CA VAL A 18 20.57 9.14 -2.89
C VAL A 18 19.64 9.64 -3.99
N ALA A 19 19.47 8.85 -5.05
CA ALA A 19 18.41 9.05 -6.03
C ALA A 19 17.16 8.30 -5.58
N VAL A 20 16.03 9.00 -5.55
CA VAL A 20 14.71 8.39 -5.27
C VAL A 20 13.87 8.47 -6.54
N LEU A 21 13.60 7.33 -7.14
CA LEU A 21 12.80 7.16 -8.36
C LEU A 21 11.37 6.78 -7.98
N GLY A 22 10.38 7.25 -8.75
CA GLY A 22 8.97 6.91 -8.58
C GLY A 22 8.48 5.94 -9.65
N GLN A 23 7.77 4.90 -9.23
CA GLN A 23 7.06 3.98 -10.13
C GLN A 23 5.59 3.92 -9.73
N ALA A 24 4.73 4.54 -10.54
CA ALA A 24 3.30 4.61 -10.29
C ALA A 24 2.61 3.27 -10.60
N PHE A 25 1.38 3.11 -10.07
CA PHE A 25 0.54 1.94 -10.32
C PHE A 25 0.31 1.70 -11.83
N PRO A 26 0.81 0.59 -12.39
CA PRO A 26 0.78 0.37 -13.84
C PRO A 26 -0.59 -0.07 -14.39
N TYR A 27 -1.47 -0.56 -13.52
CA TYR A 27 -2.76 -1.17 -13.87
C TYR A 27 -3.94 -0.19 -13.86
N MET A 28 -3.68 1.12 -13.78
CA MET A 28 -4.73 2.14 -13.83
C MET A 28 -5.75 1.92 -14.98
N PRO A 29 -5.32 1.59 -16.22
CA PRO A 29 -6.27 1.39 -17.33
C PRO A 29 -7.13 0.13 -17.22
N ILE A 30 -6.77 -0.81 -16.34
CA ILE A 30 -7.54 -2.02 -16.08
C ILE A 30 -8.47 -1.80 -14.89
N ALA A 31 -7.98 -1.10 -13.86
CA ALA A 31 -8.68 -0.91 -12.61
C ALA A 31 -9.71 0.23 -12.62
N ASN A 32 -9.64 1.13 -13.60
CA ASN A 32 -10.45 2.34 -13.63
C ASN A 32 -10.94 2.66 -15.06
N PRO A 33 -12.06 3.34 -15.21
CA PRO A 33 -12.57 3.80 -16.50
C PRO A 33 -11.58 4.73 -17.23
N GLY A 34 -11.30 4.46 -18.50
CA GLY A 34 -10.30 5.21 -19.28
C GLY A 34 -10.60 6.71 -19.45
N TRP A 35 -11.86 7.12 -19.31
CA TRP A 35 -12.24 8.55 -19.34
C TRP A 35 -11.69 9.39 -18.19
N MET A 36 -11.25 8.75 -17.09
CA MET A 36 -10.68 9.44 -15.93
C MET A 36 -9.25 9.95 -16.19
N PHE A 37 -8.55 9.40 -17.18
CA PHE A 37 -7.15 9.74 -17.47
C PHE A 37 -6.82 9.66 -18.97
N PRO A 38 -7.57 10.39 -19.83
CA PRO A 38 -7.46 10.25 -21.29
C PRO A 38 -6.08 10.63 -21.84
N GLU A 39 -5.32 11.45 -21.12
CA GLU A 39 -4.03 11.99 -21.56
C GLU A 39 -2.83 11.27 -20.95
N TYR A 40 -3.06 10.28 -20.06
CA TYR A 40 -1.99 9.60 -19.35
C TYR A 40 -1.71 8.20 -19.89
N ALA A 41 -0.45 7.83 -19.91
CA ALA A 41 -0.01 6.48 -20.24
C ALA A 41 0.61 5.80 -19.02
N PHE A 42 0.17 4.59 -18.75
CA PHE A 42 0.62 3.77 -17.63
C PHE A 42 1.33 2.51 -18.12
N GLY A 43 2.14 1.90 -17.28
CA GLY A 43 2.83 0.66 -17.55
C GLY A 43 4.07 0.49 -16.68
N ILE A 44 4.60 -0.73 -16.61
CA ILE A 44 5.81 -1.05 -15.85
C ILE A 44 7.03 -0.38 -16.47
N ARG A 45 7.20 -0.48 -17.79
CA ARG A 45 8.20 0.24 -18.59
C ARG A 45 9.63 0.05 -18.08
N ASP A 46 10.10 -1.20 -18.06
CA ASP A 46 11.43 -1.57 -17.58
C ASP A 46 12.56 -0.80 -18.28
N GLU A 47 12.45 -0.60 -19.60
CA GLU A 47 13.43 0.18 -20.38
C GLU A 47 13.53 1.65 -19.91
N ASN A 48 12.39 2.26 -19.59
CA ASN A 48 12.36 3.62 -19.08
C ASN A 48 12.94 3.72 -17.67
N MET A 49 12.66 2.71 -16.83
CA MET A 49 13.24 2.60 -15.49
C MET A 49 14.77 2.45 -15.59
N GLN A 50 15.27 1.59 -16.48
CA GLN A 50 16.73 1.45 -16.71
C GLN A 50 17.36 2.75 -17.16
N ALA A 51 16.74 3.47 -18.11
CA ALA A 51 17.25 4.76 -18.57
C ALA A 51 17.34 5.80 -17.43
N MET A 52 16.33 5.84 -16.55
CA MET A 52 16.37 6.72 -15.37
C MET A 52 17.47 6.32 -14.38
N VAL A 53 17.65 5.02 -14.13
CA VAL A 53 18.74 4.53 -13.27
C VAL A 53 20.10 4.94 -13.83
N ASP A 54 20.33 4.75 -15.14
CA ASP A 54 21.58 5.13 -15.80
C ASP A 54 21.83 6.65 -15.72
N GLU A 55 20.77 7.44 -15.93
CA GLU A 55 20.83 8.90 -15.82
C GLU A 55 21.21 9.36 -14.41
N VAL A 56 20.55 8.86 -13.36
CA VAL A 56 20.86 9.29 -11.98
C VAL A 56 22.24 8.84 -11.53
N ARG A 57 22.69 7.66 -11.98
CA ARG A 57 24.06 7.19 -11.73
C ARG A 57 25.10 8.08 -12.42
N ALA A 58 24.86 8.47 -13.67
CA ALA A 58 25.71 9.42 -14.40
C ALA A 58 25.73 10.80 -13.73
N ASN A 59 24.65 11.20 -13.05
CA ASN A 59 24.54 12.43 -12.29
C ASN A 59 25.11 12.33 -10.85
N GLY A 60 25.80 11.23 -10.53
CA GLY A 60 26.55 11.06 -9.29
C GLY A 60 25.76 10.45 -8.13
N ALA A 61 24.66 9.75 -8.40
CA ALA A 61 23.96 9.01 -7.35
C ALA A 61 24.78 7.81 -6.85
N ASP A 62 25.06 7.78 -5.55
CA ASP A 62 25.70 6.68 -4.83
C ASP A 62 24.72 5.53 -4.56
N LEU A 63 23.45 5.86 -4.29
CA LEU A 63 22.36 4.92 -4.08
C LEU A 63 21.16 5.25 -4.96
N VAL A 64 20.48 4.21 -5.42
CA VAL A 64 19.20 4.31 -6.15
C VAL A 64 18.11 3.58 -5.39
N VAL A 65 17.10 4.32 -4.96
CA VAL A 65 15.92 3.81 -4.27
C VAL A 65 14.71 4.00 -5.16
N CYS A 66 13.96 2.94 -5.42
CA CYS A 66 12.70 2.99 -6.15
C CYS A 66 11.52 2.94 -5.16
N LEU A 67 10.66 3.97 -5.19
CA LEU A 67 9.35 3.97 -4.56
C LEU A 67 8.36 3.37 -5.54
N SER A 68 7.96 2.12 -5.34
CA SER A 68 7.14 1.39 -6.29
C SER A 68 5.73 1.13 -5.79
N HIS A 69 4.77 1.29 -6.70
CA HIS A 69 3.39 0.84 -6.53
C HIS A 69 3.00 -0.27 -7.54
N ASN A 70 3.97 -1.01 -8.05
CA ASN A 70 3.72 -2.12 -8.96
C ASN A 70 3.07 -3.33 -8.28
N GLY A 71 3.38 -3.55 -7.02
CA GLY A 71 3.14 -4.78 -6.29
C GLY A 71 4.39 -5.66 -6.20
N PHE A 72 4.45 -6.46 -5.14
CA PHE A 72 5.65 -7.22 -4.76
C PHE A 72 6.18 -8.15 -5.85
N ASP A 73 5.30 -8.94 -6.47
CA ASP A 73 5.73 -9.91 -7.50
C ASP A 73 6.28 -9.23 -8.75
N VAL A 74 5.66 -8.11 -9.15
CA VAL A 74 6.13 -7.30 -10.28
C VAL A 74 7.45 -6.61 -9.95
N ASP A 75 7.60 -6.08 -8.75
CA ASP A 75 8.85 -5.47 -8.29
C ASP A 75 10.00 -6.48 -8.25
N LYS A 76 9.71 -7.71 -7.83
CA LYS A 76 10.66 -8.81 -7.85
C LYS A 76 11.10 -9.16 -9.28
N GLN A 77 10.17 -9.14 -10.23
CA GLN A 77 10.47 -9.36 -11.64
C GLN A 77 11.27 -8.19 -12.21
N MET A 78 10.87 -6.94 -11.94
CA MET A 78 11.58 -5.74 -12.38
C MET A 78 13.02 -5.70 -11.84
N ALA A 79 13.25 -6.08 -10.59
CA ALA A 79 14.59 -6.18 -10.01
C ALA A 79 15.49 -7.21 -10.70
N GLY A 80 14.91 -8.21 -11.37
CA GLY A 80 15.64 -9.18 -12.19
C GLY A 80 16.01 -8.67 -13.59
N ILE A 81 15.34 -7.61 -14.07
CA ILE A 81 15.52 -7.03 -15.41
C ILE A 81 16.31 -5.74 -15.35
N VAL A 82 15.93 -4.82 -14.47
CA VAL A 82 16.57 -3.51 -14.33
C VAL A 82 17.77 -3.62 -13.39
N THR A 83 18.92 -3.16 -13.86
CA THR A 83 20.16 -3.20 -13.09
C THR A 83 20.46 -1.84 -12.47
N GLY A 84 21.13 -1.83 -11.31
CA GLY A 84 21.60 -0.60 -10.67
C GLY A 84 20.62 0.02 -9.67
N ILE A 85 19.46 -0.59 -9.42
CA ILE A 85 18.60 -0.27 -8.28
C ILE A 85 19.17 -0.95 -7.03
N ASP A 86 19.37 -0.21 -5.95
CA ASP A 86 19.85 -0.77 -4.67
C ASP A 86 18.71 -1.23 -3.79
N VAL A 87 17.63 -0.44 -3.71
CA VAL A 87 16.47 -0.73 -2.84
C VAL A 87 15.17 -0.46 -3.58
N ILE A 88 14.23 -1.38 -3.50
CA ILE A 88 12.83 -1.17 -3.90
C ILE A 88 11.97 -1.15 -2.64
N LEU A 89 11.26 -0.05 -2.43
CA LEU A 89 10.22 0.08 -1.42
C LEU A 89 8.88 -0.24 -2.11
N SER A 90 8.45 -1.49 -1.95
CA SER A 90 7.30 -2.06 -2.65
C SER A 90 5.99 -1.75 -1.95
N GLY A 91 4.99 -1.38 -2.73
CA GLY A 91 3.62 -1.12 -2.29
C GLY A 91 2.59 -1.92 -3.08
N HIS A 92 1.32 -1.55 -2.99
CA HIS A 92 0.16 -2.10 -3.69
C HIS A 92 -0.38 -3.43 -3.14
N THR A 93 0.42 -4.49 -3.08
CA THR A 93 -0.04 -5.84 -2.69
C THR A 93 -0.20 -6.02 -1.18
N HIS A 94 0.15 -4.99 -0.40
CA HIS A 94 0.02 -4.97 1.05
C HIS A 94 0.81 -6.07 1.79
N ASP A 95 1.85 -6.61 1.15
CA ASP A 95 2.71 -7.61 1.78
C ASP A 95 3.48 -7.00 2.95
N ALA A 96 3.60 -7.76 4.02
CA ALA A 96 4.44 -7.43 5.15
C ALA A 96 5.60 -8.43 5.18
N LEU A 97 6.78 -8.00 4.75
CA LEU A 97 7.95 -8.85 4.67
C LEU A 97 8.77 -8.74 5.97
N PRO A 98 8.81 -9.80 6.80
CA PRO A 98 9.64 -9.81 8.00
C PRO A 98 11.13 -9.70 7.66
N GLU A 99 11.53 -10.29 6.54
CA GLU A 99 12.87 -10.23 5.98
C GLU A 99 12.83 -9.69 4.56
N PRO A 100 13.80 -8.89 4.14
CA PRO A 100 13.88 -8.39 2.78
C PRO A 100 14.12 -9.51 1.78
N VAL A 101 13.59 -9.35 0.58
CA VAL A 101 13.89 -10.25 -0.54
C VAL A 101 15.02 -9.67 -1.36
N LEU A 102 16.03 -10.48 -1.66
CA LEU A 102 17.16 -10.09 -2.50
C LEU A 102 16.98 -10.67 -3.90
N VAL A 103 17.08 -9.80 -4.90
CA VAL A 103 17.15 -10.16 -6.32
C VAL A 103 18.47 -9.60 -6.86
N GLY A 104 19.43 -10.48 -7.05
CA GLY A 104 20.80 -10.05 -7.33
C GLY A 104 21.36 -9.19 -6.19
N LYS A 105 21.58 -7.91 -6.44
CA LYS A 105 22.04 -6.93 -5.43
C LYS A 105 20.90 -6.02 -4.94
N THR A 106 19.73 -6.08 -5.54
CA THR A 106 18.60 -5.24 -5.19
C THR A 106 17.87 -5.80 -3.97
N ILE A 107 17.64 -4.95 -2.98
CA ILE A 107 16.90 -5.25 -1.75
C ILE A 107 15.44 -4.84 -1.98
N ILE A 108 14.48 -5.74 -1.77
CA ILE A 108 13.05 -5.45 -1.83
C ILE A 108 12.46 -5.53 -0.43
N VAL A 109 11.79 -4.48 0.00
CA VAL A 109 11.06 -4.42 1.27
C VAL A 109 9.61 -4.02 1.03
N ALA A 110 8.71 -4.57 1.82
CA ALA A 110 7.30 -4.20 1.85
C ALA A 110 6.81 -4.19 3.30
N SER A 111 6.09 -3.12 3.68
CA SER A 111 5.74 -2.82 5.07
C SER A 111 4.26 -3.03 5.38
N GLY A 112 3.58 -3.89 4.63
CA GLY A 112 2.15 -4.16 4.83
C GLY A 112 1.28 -3.00 4.36
N SER A 113 0.23 -2.74 5.11
CA SER A 113 -0.78 -1.73 4.78
C SER A 113 -1.33 -1.04 6.03
N ASN A 114 -2.04 0.08 5.80
CA ASN A 114 -2.82 0.77 6.83
C ASN A 114 -1.99 1.20 8.06
N GLY A 115 -0.70 1.49 7.89
CA GLY A 115 0.17 1.89 8.98
C GLY A 115 0.45 0.80 10.03
N LYS A 116 0.15 -0.48 9.74
CA LYS A 116 0.37 -1.59 10.68
C LYS A 116 1.84 -1.86 10.98
N PHE A 117 2.72 -1.53 10.03
CA PHE A 117 4.16 -1.74 10.13
C PHE A 117 4.93 -0.56 9.55
N VAL A 118 6.14 -0.39 10.03
CA VAL A 118 7.18 0.45 9.44
C VAL A 118 8.44 -0.38 9.24
N SER A 119 9.00 -0.34 8.03
CA SER A 119 10.32 -0.94 7.78
C SER A 119 11.42 0.09 8.06
N ARG A 120 12.37 -0.30 8.90
CA ARG A 120 13.64 0.40 9.03
C ARG A 120 14.70 -0.32 8.23
N VAL A 121 15.34 0.40 7.31
CA VAL A 121 16.45 -0.11 6.49
C VAL A 121 17.67 0.78 6.72
N ASP A 122 18.69 0.22 7.36
CA ASP A 122 19.98 0.90 7.57
C ASP A 122 20.96 0.39 6.51
N LEU A 123 21.50 1.28 5.69
CA LEU A 123 22.43 0.95 4.62
C LEU A 123 23.87 1.36 5.00
N ASP A 124 24.83 0.45 4.86
CA ASP A 124 26.26 0.75 4.98
C ASP A 124 26.80 1.11 3.59
N VAL A 125 27.13 2.38 3.40
CA VAL A 125 27.65 2.89 2.13
C VAL A 125 29.08 3.35 2.30
N ARG A 126 30.00 2.84 1.47
CA ARG A 126 31.41 3.21 1.48
C ARG A 126 31.90 3.44 0.05
N ASN A 127 32.53 4.60 -0.18
CA ASN A 127 33.02 4.98 -1.50
C ASN A 127 31.95 4.87 -2.61
N GLY A 128 30.74 5.34 -2.32
CA GLY A 128 29.62 5.31 -3.28
C GLY A 128 29.05 3.91 -3.57
N GLN A 129 29.37 2.91 -2.74
CA GLN A 129 28.88 1.54 -2.90
C GLN A 129 28.19 1.03 -1.63
N MET A 130 27.06 0.35 -1.78
CA MET A 130 26.38 -0.33 -0.69
C MET A 130 27.19 -1.60 -0.33
N MET A 131 27.72 -1.64 0.89
CA MET A 131 28.50 -2.74 1.43
C MET A 131 27.69 -3.72 2.24
N GLY A 132 26.53 -3.30 2.74
CA GLY A 132 25.64 -4.11 3.53
C GLY A 132 24.41 -3.35 3.99
N PHE A 133 23.51 -4.06 4.63
CA PHE A 133 22.29 -3.47 5.18
C PHE A 133 21.83 -4.19 6.44
N ARG A 134 20.95 -3.52 7.19
CA ARG A 134 20.12 -4.12 8.25
C ARG A 134 18.68 -3.76 7.99
N HIS A 135 17.78 -4.69 8.25
CA HIS A 135 16.35 -4.47 8.13
C HIS A 135 15.63 -4.85 9.42
N LYS A 136 14.56 -4.14 9.70
CA LYS A 136 13.63 -4.48 10.78
C LYS A 136 12.22 -4.05 10.37
N LEU A 137 11.31 -5.01 10.30
CA LEU A 137 9.88 -4.74 10.21
C LEU A 137 9.35 -4.48 11.62
N ILE A 138 8.88 -3.27 11.88
CA ILE A 138 8.45 -2.80 13.21
C ILE A 138 6.92 -2.74 13.20
N PRO A 139 6.22 -3.55 14.02
CA PRO A 139 4.78 -3.42 14.16
C PRO A 139 4.43 -2.14 14.91
N ILE A 140 3.36 -1.49 14.47
CA ILE A 140 2.85 -0.25 15.08
C ILE A 140 1.59 -0.59 15.85
N PHE A 141 1.68 -0.55 17.18
CA PHE A 141 0.56 -0.77 18.08
C PHE A 141 0.08 0.58 18.60
N SER A 142 -1.13 0.97 18.23
CA SER A 142 -1.73 2.26 18.59
C SER A 142 -2.03 2.43 20.07
N ASP A 143 -2.10 1.33 20.81
CA ASP A 143 -2.28 1.29 22.26
C ASP A 143 -0.96 1.38 23.06
N VAL A 144 0.19 1.30 22.37
CA VAL A 144 1.54 1.31 22.97
C VAL A 144 2.33 2.55 22.57
N ILE A 145 2.08 3.07 21.36
CA ILE A 145 2.83 4.20 20.80
C ILE A 145 2.02 5.48 21.00
N GLU A 146 2.63 6.47 21.67
CA GLU A 146 2.03 7.79 21.84
C GLU A 146 1.79 8.45 20.47
N PRO A 147 0.56 8.88 20.16
CA PRO A 147 0.29 9.60 18.92
C PRO A 147 1.02 10.94 18.83
N ASP A 148 1.44 11.32 17.65
CA ASP A 148 1.90 12.69 17.39
C ASP A 148 0.77 13.69 17.66
N ALA A 149 1.01 14.66 18.53
CA ALA A 149 -0.02 15.58 19.01
C ALA A 149 -0.57 16.52 17.93
N GLU A 150 0.22 16.86 16.90
CA GLU A 150 -0.22 17.70 15.78
C GLU A 150 -1.09 16.90 14.82
N VAL A 151 -0.69 15.67 14.52
CA VAL A 151 -1.48 14.75 13.69
C VAL A 151 -2.79 14.39 14.39
N ALA A 152 -2.77 14.10 15.70
CA ALA A 152 -3.97 13.82 16.49
C ALA A 152 -4.99 14.97 16.40
N LYS A 153 -4.56 16.23 16.53
CA LYS A 153 -5.45 17.39 16.38
C LYS A 153 -6.11 17.46 15.00
N VAL A 154 -5.37 17.12 13.94
CA VAL A 154 -5.93 17.10 12.57
C VAL A 154 -6.97 16.00 12.45
N ILE A 155 -6.68 14.82 12.98
CA ILE A 155 -7.61 13.68 12.99
C ILE A 155 -8.89 14.05 13.75
N ASP A 156 -8.75 14.58 14.98
CA ASP A 156 -9.89 14.98 15.81
C ASP A 156 -10.76 16.03 15.10
N ALA A 157 -10.15 17.03 14.49
CA ALA A 157 -10.87 18.08 13.77
C ALA A 157 -11.65 17.51 12.56
N GLN A 158 -11.07 16.57 11.82
CA GLN A 158 -11.72 15.92 10.68
C GLN A 158 -12.83 14.95 11.10
N ARG A 159 -12.66 14.26 12.21
CA ARG A 159 -13.63 13.29 12.74
C ARG A 159 -14.78 13.92 13.50
N ALA A 160 -14.55 15.06 14.16
CA ALA A 160 -15.54 15.70 15.06
C ALA A 160 -16.97 15.82 14.49
N PRO A 161 -17.19 16.18 13.21
CA PRO A 161 -18.53 16.27 12.65
C PRO A 161 -19.25 14.91 12.54
N TYR A 162 -18.54 13.82 12.50
CA TYR A 162 -19.03 12.48 12.22
C TYR A 162 -18.88 11.51 13.40
N GLU A 163 -18.18 11.91 14.47
CA GLU A 163 -17.75 11.02 15.54
C GLU A 163 -18.93 10.28 16.20
N THR A 164 -20.05 10.96 16.43
CA THR A 164 -21.25 10.34 17.00
C THR A 164 -21.83 9.26 16.08
N GLU A 165 -21.88 9.53 14.79
CA GLU A 165 -22.38 8.59 13.79
C GLU A 165 -21.43 7.40 13.62
N LEU A 166 -20.13 7.65 13.53
CA LEU A 166 -19.11 6.62 13.35
C LEU A 166 -19.08 5.63 14.51
N ARG A 167 -19.30 6.11 15.75
CA ARG A 167 -19.32 5.27 16.96
C ARG A 167 -20.63 4.54 17.19
N GLU A 168 -21.66 4.78 16.39
CA GLU A 168 -22.94 4.08 16.55
C GLU A 168 -22.74 2.58 16.42
N VAL A 169 -23.10 1.83 17.47
CA VAL A 169 -23.08 0.37 17.46
C VAL A 169 -24.32 -0.12 16.72
N ILE A 170 -24.14 -0.84 15.64
CA ILE A 170 -25.20 -1.34 14.77
C ILE A 170 -25.41 -2.85 14.87
N GLY A 171 -24.49 -3.54 15.54
CA GLY A 171 -24.55 -4.99 15.74
C GLY A 171 -23.43 -5.49 16.62
N ARG A 172 -23.39 -6.80 16.80
CA ARG A 172 -22.35 -7.49 17.56
C ARG A 172 -22.06 -8.83 16.92
N THR A 173 -20.80 -9.22 16.85
CA THR A 173 -20.41 -10.55 16.38
C THR A 173 -20.86 -11.63 17.36
N ALA A 174 -21.22 -12.80 16.84
CA ALA A 174 -21.46 -13.97 17.68
C ALA A 174 -20.17 -14.40 18.40
N GLU A 175 -20.31 -15.11 19.52
CA GLU A 175 -19.18 -15.49 20.38
C GLU A 175 -18.22 -16.50 19.72
N ASP A 176 -18.60 -17.10 18.61
CA ASP A 176 -17.83 -18.08 17.84
C ASP A 176 -17.47 -17.60 16.42
N GLN A 177 -17.82 -16.35 16.09
CA GLN A 177 -17.61 -15.81 14.74
C GLN A 177 -16.68 -14.60 14.71
N THR A 178 -15.77 -14.62 13.75
CA THR A 178 -14.95 -13.46 13.39
C THR A 178 -15.41 -12.92 12.05
N LEU A 179 -15.64 -11.61 11.96
CA LEU A 179 -15.81 -10.94 10.68
C LEU A 179 -14.46 -10.48 10.15
N TYR A 180 -14.11 -10.94 8.96
CA TYR A 180 -12.89 -10.53 8.26
C TYR A 180 -13.12 -10.42 6.76
N ARG A 181 -12.37 -9.55 6.15
CA ARG A 181 -12.33 -9.37 4.70
C ARG A 181 -10.89 -9.31 4.27
N ARG A 182 -10.42 -10.32 3.53
CA ARG A 182 -9.00 -10.41 3.22
C ARG A 182 -8.74 -11.15 1.92
N GLY A 183 -8.00 -10.47 1.06
CA GLY A 183 -7.27 -11.10 -0.02
C GLY A 183 -8.12 -11.49 -1.22
N ASN A 184 -7.70 -12.58 -1.87
CA ASN A 184 -8.18 -12.98 -3.19
C ASN A 184 -9.40 -13.90 -3.17
N PHE A 185 -9.86 -14.27 -1.97
CA PHE A 185 -11.02 -15.13 -1.74
C PHE A 185 -11.98 -14.44 -0.80
N ASN A 186 -13.18 -14.99 -0.69
CA ASN A 186 -14.18 -14.45 0.22
C ASN A 186 -13.75 -14.55 1.70
N GLY A 187 -14.27 -13.61 2.48
CA GLY A 187 -14.25 -13.64 3.93
C GLY A 187 -15.67 -13.57 4.49
N THR A 188 -15.81 -13.69 5.79
CA THR A 188 -17.13 -13.62 6.45
C THR A 188 -17.82 -12.25 6.29
N TRP A 189 -17.07 -11.16 6.05
CA TRP A 189 -17.64 -9.88 5.64
C TRP A 189 -18.26 -9.94 4.24
N ASP A 190 -17.65 -10.66 3.30
CA ASP A 190 -18.15 -10.78 1.94
C ASP A 190 -19.46 -11.57 1.94
N ASP A 191 -19.54 -12.65 2.73
CA ASP A 191 -20.77 -13.43 2.92
C ASP A 191 -21.90 -12.56 3.51
N LEU A 192 -21.59 -11.77 4.54
CA LEU A 192 -22.56 -10.86 5.15
C LEU A 192 -23.08 -9.80 4.15
N ILE A 193 -22.18 -9.20 3.38
CA ILE A 193 -22.51 -8.19 2.35
C ILE A 193 -23.37 -8.83 1.26
N CYS A 194 -23.00 -10.00 0.75
CA CYS A 194 -23.78 -10.70 -0.27
C CYS A 194 -25.18 -11.08 0.22
N ASN A 195 -25.29 -11.61 1.44
CA ASN A 195 -26.58 -11.95 2.03
C ASN A 195 -27.46 -10.71 2.21
N ALA A 196 -26.91 -9.60 2.70
CA ALA A 196 -27.63 -8.35 2.82
C ALA A 196 -28.12 -7.82 1.46
N LEU A 197 -27.33 -7.91 0.41
CA LEU A 197 -27.73 -7.50 -0.94
C LEU A 197 -28.86 -8.38 -1.48
N ILE A 198 -28.83 -9.69 -1.26
CA ILE A 198 -29.89 -10.60 -1.66
C ILE A 198 -31.20 -10.25 -0.94
N GLU A 199 -31.15 -10.05 0.38
CA GLU A 199 -32.33 -9.76 1.18
C GLU A 199 -32.93 -8.38 0.89
N GLU A 200 -32.08 -7.33 0.82
CA GLU A 200 -32.56 -5.95 0.71
C GLU A 200 -32.89 -5.53 -0.75
N ARG A 201 -32.36 -6.22 -1.74
CA ARG A 201 -32.58 -5.91 -3.15
C ARG A 201 -33.38 -6.95 -3.91
N ASP A 202 -33.86 -8.01 -3.23
CA ASP A 202 -34.56 -9.13 -3.85
C ASP A 202 -33.79 -9.72 -5.04
N ALA A 203 -32.49 -9.84 -4.85
CA ALA A 203 -31.58 -10.28 -5.90
C ALA A 203 -31.42 -11.80 -5.90
N ASP A 204 -31.38 -12.40 -7.07
CA ASP A 204 -31.10 -13.83 -7.23
C ASP A 204 -29.63 -14.16 -6.97
N ILE A 205 -28.73 -13.21 -7.26
CA ILE A 205 -27.27 -13.36 -7.14
C ILE A 205 -26.69 -12.06 -6.59
N ALA A 206 -25.77 -12.18 -5.64
CA ALA A 206 -24.96 -11.06 -5.16
C ALA A 206 -23.46 -11.36 -5.29
N LEU A 207 -22.70 -10.35 -5.68
CA LEU A 207 -21.26 -10.42 -5.81
C LEU A 207 -20.61 -9.37 -4.93
N SER A 208 -19.60 -9.78 -4.16
CA SER A 208 -18.73 -8.87 -3.41
C SER A 208 -17.32 -8.97 -3.99
N PRO A 209 -16.63 -7.84 -4.26
CA PRO A 209 -15.25 -7.90 -4.75
C PRO A 209 -14.37 -8.54 -3.67
N GLY A 210 -13.81 -9.71 -3.97
CA GLY A 210 -12.96 -10.48 -3.02
C GLY A 210 -11.64 -9.78 -2.66
N VAL A 211 -11.15 -8.89 -3.53
CA VAL A 211 -9.90 -8.15 -3.32
C VAL A 211 -10.17 -6.92 -2.46
N ARG A 212 -10.17 -7.09 -1.15
CA ARG A 212 -10.35 -6.02 -0.18
C ARG A 212 -9.57 -6.30 1.10
N TRP A 213 -9.17 -5.23 1.73
CA TRP A 213 -8.56 -5.24 3.04
C TRP A 213 -9.43 -4.38 3.95
N GLY A 214 -9.88 -4.95 5.03
CA GLY A 214 -10.72 -4.27 6.00
C GLY A 214 -10.36 -4.66 7.42
N PRO A 215 -11.05 -4.09 8.43
CA PRO A 215 -10.87 -4.48 9.82
C PRO A 215 -11.33 -5.93 10.02
N SER A 216 -10.69 -6.59 10.98
CA SER A 216 -11.20 -7.85 11.53
C SER A 216 -11.89 -7.54 12.84
N ILE A 217 -13.11 -8.05 13.03
CA ILE A 217 -13.88 -7.92 14.26
C ILE A 217 -13.92 -9.29 14.89
N LEU A 218 -13.40 -9.39 16.10
CA LEU A 218 -13.30 -10.65 16.83
C LEU A 218 -14.63 -11.09 17.41
N PRO A 219 -14.78 -12.36 17.85
CA PRO A 219 -15.98 -12.85 18.50
C PRO A 219 -16.42 -11.99 19.68
N GLY A 220 -17.71 -11.73 19.79
CA GLY A 220 -18.31 -10.96 20.87
C GLY A 220 -17.96 -9.46 20.87
N GLN A 221 -17.44 -8.91 19.78
CA GLN A 221 -17.16 -7.47 19.66
C GLN A 221 -18.32 -6.72 19.00
N ASP A 222 -18.48 -5.47 19.38
CA ASP A 222 -19.43 -4.55 18.76
C ASP A 222 -19.01 -4.23 17.32
N ILE A 223 -19.99 -4.10 16.45
CA ILE A 223 -19.85 -3.65 15.06
C ILE A 223 -20.35 -2.22 15.02
N THR A 224 -19.48 -1.30 14.66
CA THR A 224 -19.80 0.12 14.55
C THR A 224 -20.11 0.53 13.11
N ARG A 225 -20.72 1.70 12.93
CA ARG A 225 -20.91 2.29 11.62
C ARG A 225 -19.57 2.57 10.92
N GLU A 226 -18.52 2.90 11.68
CA GLU A 226 -17.17 3.05 11.15
C GLU A 226 -16.61 1.74 10.56
N ASP A 227 -16.89 0.60 11.20
CA ASP A 227 -16.46 -0.70 10.66
C ASP A 227 -17.14 -1.00 9.33
N ILE A 228 -18.44 -0.70 9.20
CA ILE A 228 -19.16 -0.82 7.93
C ILE A 228 -18.54 0.12 6.89
N TRP A 229 -18.29 1.39 7.25
CA TRP A 229 -17.65 2.34 6.35
C TRP A 229 -16.31 1.82 5.84
N ASN A 230 -15.46 1.30 6.70
CA ASN A 230 -14.14 0.77 6.34
C ASN A 230 -14.19 -0.39 5.35
N VAL A 231 -15.23 -1.22 5.37
CA VAL A 231 -15.36 -2.36 4.45
C VAL A 231 -16.20 -2.06 3.20
N THR A 232 -16.99 -0.98 3.19
CA THR A 232 -17.93 -0.65 2.11
C THR A 232 -17.75 0.74 1.51
N SER A 233 -16.75 1.52 1.94
CA SER A 233 -16.57 2.94 1.57
C SER A 233 -16.31 3.21 0.09
N MET A 234 -15.99 2.20 -0.71
CA MET A 234 -15.88 2.35 -2.15
C MET A 234 -17.24 2.08 -2.79
N SER A 235 -17.92 3.16 -3.14
CA SER A 235 -19.13 3.10 -3.96
C SER A 235 -18.74 2.95 -5.44
N TYR A 236 -18.95 1.77 -5.99
CA TYR A 236 -19.13 1.63 -7.42
C TYR A 236 -20.60 1.92 -7.72
N GLY A 237 -20.87 2.57 -8.86
CA GLY A 237 -22.24 2.71 -9.32
C GLY A 237 -22.92 1.34 -9.39
N GLU A 238 -24.23 1.32 -9.10
CA GLU A 238 -25.01 0.11 -9.26
C GLU A 238 -24.89 -0.39 -10.71
N ALA A 239 -24.58 -1.67 -10.88
CA ALA A 239 -24.54 -2.32 -12.18
C ALA A 239 -25.94 -2.72 -12.62
#